data_9bd1eda3c22d2b3e237c1c105601554a
#
_entry.id   9bd1eda3c22d2b3e237c1c105601554a
#
_cell.length_a   1.000
_cell.length_b   1.000
_cell.length_c   1.000
_cell.angle_alpha   90.00
_cell.angle_beta   90.00
_cell.angle_gamma   90.00
#
_symmetry.space_group_name_H-M   'P 1'
#
loop_
_entity.id
_entity.type
_entity.pdbx_description
1 polymer ?
#
loop_
_entity_poly.entity_id
_entity_poly.type
_entity_poly.pdbx_seq_one_letter_code
_entity_poly.pdbx_strand_id
1 'polypeptide(L)'
;MLMQLVAWIAAGLVFVSFFMKTIVPLRTVAIASNVMFIGYALMGLHFGVFDKVLPILILHMALLPLNILRLRQIKATIRGVKNATNQEQSLENLIPYMNQERYTKGDVIFRKGDPANRVFLIRKGRVLLAEIDKCLLSGDLFGEIGVFSDHAQRTLTAVCDEDCELFAITKEKVVELFYLEPRFGFYIARALTRYAKESIR
;
A
#
# COMPACT_ATOMS: atom_id res chain seq x y z
N MET A 1 16.52 42.36 -17.40
CA MET A 1 15.25 42.42 -16.63
C MET A 1 14.48 41.12 -16.66
N LEU A 2 14.10 40.59 -17.84
CA LEU A 2 13.35 39.32 -17.96
C LEU A 2 14.06 38.11 -17.29
N MET A 3 15.37 37.94 -17.55
CA MET A 3 16.18 36.87 -16.97
C MET A 3 16.18 36.89 -15.43
N GLN A 4 16.31 38.07 -14.82
CA GLN A 4 16.23 38.20 -13.37
C GLN A 4 14.85 37.85 -12.81
N LEU A 5 13.78 38.26 -13.51
CA LEU A 5 12.40 37.91 -13.11
C LEU A 5 12.20 36.39 -13.09
N VAL A 6 12.67 35.69 -14.14
CA VAL A 6 12.58 34.23 -14.22
C VAL A 6 13.35 33.55 -13.08
N ALA A 7 14.56 34.07 -12.74
CA ALA A 7 15.34 33.56 -11.61
C ALA A 7 14.61 33.73 -10.27
N TRP A 8 14.00 34.88 -10.02
CA TRP A 8 13.24 35.12 -8.79
C TRP A 8 12.00 34.25 -8.68
N ILE A 9 11.28 34.04 -9.79
CA ILE A 9 10.11 33.11 -9.83
C ILE A 9 10.59 31.69 -9.52
N ALA A 10 11.66 31.23 -10.16
CA ALA A 10 12.22 29.90 -9.92
C ALA A 10 12.64 29.71 -8.46
N ALA A 11 13.33 30.67 -7.87
CA ALA A 11 13.73 30.66 -6.46
C ALA A 11 12.51 30.69 -5.53
N GLY A 12 11.50 31.48 -5.84
CA GLY A 12 10.22 31.51 -5.12
C GLY A 12 9.51 30.15 -5.12
N LEU A 13 9.50 29.44 -6.24
CA LEU A 13 8.95 28.08 -6.32
C LEU A 13 9.72 27.09 -5.44
N VAL A 14 11.06 27.18 -5.39
CA VAL A 14 11.86 26.36 -4.44
C VAL A 14 11.46 26.68 -3.02
N PHE A 15 11.38 27.96 -2.65
CA PHE A 15 10.97 28.36 -1.31
C PHE A 15 9.58 27.84 -0.94
N VAL A 16 8.60 28.00 -1.81
CA VAL A 16 7.24 27.48 -1.63
C VAL A 16 7.24 25.96 -1.45
N SER A 17 8.15 25.22 -2.10
CA SER A 17 8.22 23.78 -1.96
C SER A 17 8.49 23.31 -0.53
N PHE A 18 9.21 24.08 0.29
CA PHE A 18 9.48 23.75 1.70
C PHE A 18 8.23 23.80 2.59
N PHE A 19 7.19 24.53 2.19
CA PHE A 19 5.92 24.58 2.93
C PHE A 19 4.94 23.47 2.52
N MET A 20 5.27 22.65 1.54
CA MET A 20 4.40 21.58 1.09
C MET A 20 4.40 20.41 2.10
N LYS A 21 3.27 20.17 2.76
CA LYS A 21 3.11 19.08 3.73
C LYS A 21 3.02 17.69 3.09
N THR A 22 2.72 17.61 1.80
CA THR A 22 2.54 16.34 1.09
C THR A 22 3.51 16.19 -0.05
N ILE A 23 3.91 14.93 -0.33
CA ILE A 23 5.00 14.62 -1.27
C ILE A 23 4.62 14.95 -2.73
N VAL A 24 3.35 14.79 -3.11
CA VAL A 24 2.90 15.02 -4.50
C VAL A 24 3.00 16.51 -4.90
N PRO A 25 2.41 17.47 -4.18
CA PRO A 25 2.60 18.88 -4.44
C PRO A 25 4.07 19.31 -4.40
N LEU A 26 4.84 18.83 -3.40
CA LEU A 26 6.28 19.13 -3.31
C LEU A 26 7.02 18.77 -4.59
N ARG A 27 6.81 17.55 -5.11
CA ARG A 27 7.45 17.12 -6.37
C ARG A 27 6.97 17.89 -7.59
N THR A 28 5.68 18.27 -7.62
CA THR A 28 5.11 19.06 -8.71
C THR A 28 5.72 20.47 -8.76
N VAL A 29 5.84 21.12 -7.62
CA VAL A 29 6.48 22.45 -7.52
C VAL A 29 7.97 22.37 -7.84
N ALA A 30 8.68 21.32 -7.40
CA ALA A 30 10.08 21.10 -7.73
C ALA A 30 10.29 20.91 -9.27
N ILE A 31 9.40 20.20 -9.96
CA ILE A 31 9.43 20.06 -11.42
C ILE A 31 9.25 21.43 -12.09
N ALA A 32 8.26 22.21 -11.65
CA ALA A 32 8.02 23.55 -12.19
C ALA A 32 9.25 24.46 -11.99
N SER A 33 9.85 24.45 -10.80
CA SER A 33 11.07 25.19 -10.51
C SER A 33 12.25 24.74 -11.40
N ASN A 34 12.46 23.43 -11.60
CA ASN A 34 13.52 22.93 -12.48
C ASN A 34 13.35 23.43 -13.92
N VAL A 35 12.12 23.42 -14.45
CA VAL A 35 11.83 23.94 -15.79
C VAL A 35 12.16 25.43 -15.89
N MET A 36 11.81 26.21 -14.86
CA MET A 36 12.11 27.65 -14.81
C MET A 36 13.61 27.93 -14.74
N PHE A 37 14.38 27.15 -13.93
CA PHE A 37 15.84 27.31 -13.87
C PHE A 37 16.54 26.87 -15.16
N ILE A 38 16.05 25.84 -15.84
CA ILE A 38 16.55 25.45 -17.17
C ILE A 38 16.30 26.59 -18.17
N GLY A 39 15.10 27.16 -18.18
CA GLY A 39 14.77 28.31 -19.03
C GLY A 39 15.68 29.51 -18.74
N TYR A 40 15.90 29.83 -17.45
CA TYR A 40 16.83 30.86 -17.04
C TYR A 40 18.25 30.61 -17.55
N ALA A 41 18.75 29.38 -17.41
CA ALA A 41 20.11 29.03 -17.84
C ALA A 41 20.24 29.08 -19.38
N LEU A 42 19.26 28.64 -20.15
CA LEU A 42 19.24 28.72 -21.61
C LEU A 42 19.25 30.19 -22.09
N MET A 43 18.48 31.07 -21.42
CA MET A 43 18.53 32.51 -21.70
C MET A 43 19.92 33.06 -21.39
N GLY A 44 20.56 32.68 -20.30
CA GLY A 44 21.92 33.09 -19.96
C GLY A 44 22.97 32.65 -20.98
N LEU A 45 22.84 31.42 -21.51
CA LEU A 45 23.68 30.94 -22.62
C LEU A 45 23.50 31.80 -23.87
N HIS A 46 22.27 32.15 -24.21
CA HIS A 46 21.98 33.03 -25.37
C HIS A 46 22.60 34.41 -25.21
N PHE A 47 22.69 34.94 -24.00
CA PHE A 47 23.32 36.22 -23.72
C PHE A 47 24.84 36.13 -23.42
N GLY A 48 25.47 34.98 -23.64
CA GLY A 48 26.92 34.80 -23.51
C GLY A 48 27.44 34.68 -22.06
N VAL A 49 26.59 34.38 -21.07
CA VAL A 49 26.95 34.26 -19.65
C VAL A 49 27.18 32.78 -19.28
N PHE A 50 28.13 32.12 -20.00
CA PHE A 50 28.32 30.67 -19.90
C PHE A 50 28.74 30.19 -18.46
N ASP A 51 29.79 30.78 -17.91
CA ASP A 51 30.40 30.27 -16.67
C ASP A 51 29.47 30.30 -15.46
N LYS A 52 28.52 31.25 -15.46
CA LYS A 52 27.60 31.42 -14.32
C LYS A 52 26.36 30.55 -14.41
N VAL A 53 25.92 30.21 -15.63
CA VAL A 53 24.66 29.52 -15.85
C VAL A 53 24.82 28.03 -16.15
N LEU A 54 26.00 27.60 -16.60
CA LEU A 54 26.26 26.18 -16.93
C LEU A 54 26.10 25.23 -15.76
N PRO A 55 26.60 25.51 -14.52
CA PRO A 55 26.37 24.66 -13.37
C PRO A 55 24.87 24.53 -13.00
N ILE A 56 24.12 25.63 -13.15
CA ILE A 56 22.67 25.66 -12.89
C ILE A 56 21.96 24.78 -13.91
N LEU A 57 22.33 24.88 -15.18
CA LEU A 57 21.73 24.07 -16.25
C LEU A 57 21.95 22.57 -16.01
N ILE A 58 23.20 22.16 -15.74
CA ILE A 58 23.54 20.75 -15.49
C ILE A 58 22.78 20.21 -14.29
N LEU A 59 22.74 20.96 -13.19
CA LEU A 59 22.02 20.55 -11.98
C LEU A 59 20.53 20.34 -12.24
N HIS A 60 19.86 21.30 -12.85
CA HIS A 60 18.41 21.22 -13.06
C HIS A 60 18.02 20.24 -14.17
N MET A 61 18.88 20.02 -15.16
CA MET A 61 18.74 18.96 -16.16
C MET A 61 18.81 17.57 -15.53
N ALA A 62 19.65 17.35 -14.51
CA ALA A 62 19.72 16.11 -13.77
C ALA A 62 18.54 15.95 -12.78
N LEU A 63 18.14 17.02 -12.11
CA LEU A 63 17.04 16.99 -11.12
C LEU A 63 15.66 16.83 -11.76
N LEU A 64 15.45 17.32 -12.97
CA LEU A 64 14.16 17.25 -13.66
C LEU A 64 13.68 15.80 -13.87
N PRO A 65 14.45 14.91 -14.54
CA PRO A 65 14.05 13.52 -14.72
C PRO A 65 13.90 12.78 -13.38
N LEU A 66 14.77 13.03 -12.39
CA LEU A 66 14.66 12.45 -11.07
C LEU A 66 13.33 12.80 -10.39
N ASN A 67 12.92 14.07 -10.42
CA ASN A 67 11.65 14.50 -9.83
C ASN A 67 10.44 13.93 -10.57
N ILE A 68 10.51 13.83 -11.91
CA ILE A 68 9.46 13.21 -12.73
C ILE A 68 9.33 11.71 -12.40
N LEU A 69 10.43 10.98 -12.35
CA LEU A 69 10.43 9.55 -12.00
C LEU A 69 9.85 9.31 -10.61
N ARG A 70 10.28 10.10 -9.63
CA ARG A 70 9.75 10.02 -8.25
C ARG A 70 8.26 10.33 -8.18
N LEU A 71 7.79 11.36 -8.90
CA LEU A 71 6.38 11.70 -8.95
C LEU A 71 5.55 10.57 -9.60
N ARG A 72 6.06 9.94 -10.67
CA ARG A 72 5.41 8.79 -11.31
C ARG A 72 5.33 7.59 -10.37
N GLN A 73 6.41 7.27 -9.64
CA GLN A 73 6.43 6.19 -8.64
C GLN A 73 5.39 6.43 -7.54
N ILE A 74 5.34 7.63 -6.97
CA ILE A 74 4.38 7.99 -5.92
C ILE A 74 2.93 7.86 -6.44
N LYS A 75 2.65 8.41 -7.63
CA LYS A 75 1.31 8.31 -8.25
C LYS A 75 0.93 6.86 -8.58
N ALA A 76 1.88 6.03 -8.99
CA ALA A 76 1.65 4.60 -9.23
C ALA A 76 1.28 3.87 -7.94
N THR A 77 2.00 4.14 -6.84
CA THR A 77 1.69 3.60 -5.51
C THR A 77 0.29 4.02 -5.05
N ILE A 78 -0.04 5.33 -5.15
CA ILE A 78 -1.38 5.84 -4.76
C ILE A 78 -2.49 5.21 -5.62
N ARG A 79 -2.30 5.07 -6.93
CA ARG A 79 -3.27 4.39 -7.80
C ARG A 79 -3.42 2.92 -7.45
N GLY A 80 -2.31 2.26 -7.14
CA GLY A 80 -2.30 0.88 -6.69
C GLY A 80 -3.16 0.67 -5.45
N VAL A 81 -3.01 1.53 -4.44
CA VAL A 81 -3.83 1.53 -3.22
C VAL A 81 -5.30 1.80 -3.55
N LYS A 82 -5.59 2.82 -4.37
CA LYS A 82 -6.96 3.17 -4.76
C LYS A 82 -7.66 2.05 -5.55
N ASN A 83 -6.95 1.37 -6.44
CA ASN A 83 -7.49 0.24 -7.19
C ASN A 83 -7.73 -0.99 -6.29
N ALA A 84 -6.86 -1.24 -5.32
CA ALA A 84 -7.06 -2.31 -4.33
C ALA A 84 -8.31 -2.08 -3.45
N THR A 85 -8.69 -0.81 -3.25
CA THR A 85 -9.92 -0.46 -2.54
C THR A 85 -11.18 -0.81 -3.35
N ASN A 86 -11.08 -0.87 -4.68
CA ASN A 86 -12.22 -1.07 -5.59
C ASN A 86 -12.33 -2.49 -6.17
N GLN A 87 -11.36 -3.39 -5.94
CA GLN A 87 -11.36 -4.74 -6.54
C GLN A 87 -11.32 -5.84 -5.48
N GLU A 88 -12.30 -6.74 -5.55
CA GLU A 88 -12.35 -8.02 -4.84
C GLU A 88 -11.22 -9.00 -5.24
N GLN A 89 -10.38 -8.65 -6.21
CA GLN A 89 -9.40 -9.52 -6.86
C GLN A 89 -8.03 -9.64 -6.19
N SER A 90 -7.86 -9.21 -4.94
CA SER A 90 -6.49 -9.07 -4.39
C SER A 90 -5.98 -10.22 -3.52
N LEU A 91 -6.77 -11.25 -3.23
CA LEU A 91 -6.31 -12.39 -2.42
C LEU A 91 -5.38 -13.34 -3.18
N GLU A 92 -5.55 -13.47 -4.49
CA GLU A 92 -4.68 -14.30 -5.33
C GLU A 92 -3.22 -13.85 -5.31
N ASN A 93 -2.98 -12.54 -5.13
CA ASN A 93 -1.63 -12.00 -5.00
C ASN A 93 -0.94 -12.36 -3.66
N LEU A 94 -1.69 -12.87 -2.69
CA LEU A 94 -1.15 -13.31 -1.39
C LEU A 94 -0.75 -14.79 -1.40
N ILE A 95 -1.34 -15.58 -2.29
CA ILE A 95 -1.10 -17.02 -2.40
C ILE A 95 0.40 -17.36 -2.43
N PRO A 96 1.29 -16.63 -3.16
CA PRO A 96 2.73 -16.92 -3.16
C PRO A 96 3.42 -16.80 -1.79
N TYR A 97 2.79 -16.10 -0.83
CA TYR A 97 3.33 -15.88 0.52
C TYR A 97 2.66 -16.75 1.57
N MET A 98 1.71 -17.61 1.16
CA MET A 98 0.92 -18.46 2.04
C MET A 98 1.33 -19.93 1.88
N ASN A 99 1.18 -20.70 2.95
CA ASN A 99 1.37 -22.15 2.92
C ASN A 99 0.03 -22.84 2.65
N GLN A 100 0.01 -23.79 1.75
CA GLN A 100 -1.17 -24.60 1.49
C GLN A 100 -1.29 -25.70 2.54
N GLU A 101 -2.47 -25.83 3.12
CA GLU A 101 -2.84 -26.85 4.10
C GLU A 101 -4.14 -27.55 3.66
N ARG A 102 -4.26 -28.85 3.95
CA ARG A 102 -5.46 -29.65 3.65
C ARG A 102 -6.04 -30.19 4.92
N TYR A 103 -7.36 -30.13 5.00
CA TYR A 103 -8.15 -30.62 6.14
C TYR A 103 -9.29 -31.47 5.62
N THR A 104 -9.67 -32.48 6.39
CA THR A 104 -10.83 -33.33 6.11
C THR A 104 -12.06 -32.80 6.85
N LYS A 105 -13.24 -33.21 6.38
CA LYS A 105 -14.51 -32.87 7.05
C LYS A 105 -14.46 -33.26 8.53
N GLY A 106 -14.83 -32.34 9.40
CA GLY A 106 -14.84 -32.48 10.86
C GLY A 106 -13.54 -32.09 11.55
N ASP A 107 -12.46 -31.83 10.81
CA ASP A 107 -11.20 -31.36 11.41
C ASP A 107 -11.38 -29.98 12.04
N VAL A 108 -10.80 -29.81 13.24
CA VAL A 108 -10.77 -28.52 13.94
C VAL A 108 -9.52 -27.78 13.53
N ILE A 109 -9.68 -26.65 12.85
CA ILE A 109 -8.55 -25.81 12.41
C ILE A 109 -7.93 -25.07 13.62
N PHE A 110 -8.78 -24.54 14.51
CA PHE A 110 -8.43 -23.97 15.79
C PHE A 110 -9.65 -23.88 16.70
N ARG A 111 -9.44 -23.80 18.01
CA ARG A 111 -10.48 -23.64 19.03
C ARG A 111 -10.49 -22.23 19.59
N LYS A 112 -11.63 -21.77 20.07
CA LYS A 112 -11.75 -20.55 20.87
C LYS A 112 -10.78 -20.58 22.05
N GLY A 113 -10.03 -19.50 22.24
CA GLY A 113 -8.99 -19.38 23.29
C GLY A 113 -7.59 -19.83 22.85
N ASP A 114 -7.44 -20.57 21.75
CA ASP A 114 -6.12 -20.96 21.24
C ASP A 114 -5.28 -19.72 20.86
N PRO A 115 -3.95 -19.79 20.87
CA PRO A 115 -3.09 -18.73 20.38
C PRO A 115 -3.38 -18.41 18.91
N ALA A 116 -3.59 -17.12 18.59
CA ALA A 116 -3.89 -16.65 17.24
C ALA A 116 -2.63 -16.12 16.55
N ASN A 117 -1.90 -17.00 15.88
CA ASN A 117 -0.64 -16.70 15.20
C ASN A 117 -0.71 -16.80 13.66
N ARG A 118 -1.86 -17.19 13.09
CA ARG A 118 -2.06 -17.40 11.66
C ARG A 118 -3.41 -16.87 11.18
N VAL A 119 -3.45 -16.42 9.93
CA VAL A 119 -4.66 -16.07 9.18
C VAL A 119 -4.84 -17.10 8.07
N PHE A 120 -6.09 -17.43 7.75
CA PHE A 120 -6.43 -18.45 6.77
C PHE A 120 -7.31 -17.89 5.67
N LEU A 121 -7.08 -18.36 4.43
CA LEU A 121 -7.91 -18.10 3.25
C LEU A 121 -8.45 -19.43 2.76
N ILE A 122 -9.76 -19.52 2.55
CA ILE A 122 -10.41 -20.72 1.98
C ILE A 122 -10.21 -20.73 0.48
N ARG A 123 -9.45 -21.69 -0.04
CA ARG A 123 -9.35 -21.93 -1.49
C ARG A 123 -10.50 -22.80 -1.99
N LYS A 124 -10.79 -23.87 -1.24
CA LYS A 124 -11.84 -24.84 -1.55
C LYS A 124 -12.41 -25.38 -0.25
N GLY A 125 -13.69 -25.73 -0.27
CA GLY A 125 -14.38 -26.27 0.88
C GLY A 125 -15.17 -25.21 1.65
N ARG A 126 -15.66 -25.59 2.84
CA ARG A 126 -16.50 -24.79 3.69
C ARG A 126 -16.07 -24.93 5.15
N VAL A 127 -15.94 -23.82 5.86
CA VAL A 127 -15.54 -23.76 7.26
C VAL A 127 -16.68 -23.20 8.10
N LEU A 128 -17.05 -23.89 9.17
CA LEU A 128 -18.07 -23.49 10.13
C LEU A 128 -17.40 -22.78 11.33
N LEU A 129 -17.88 -21.60 11.66
CA LEU A 129 -17.60 -20.92 12.94
C LEU A 129 -18.63 -21.35 13.96
N ALA A 130 -18.26 -22.27 14.85
CA ALA A 130 -19.19 -23.07 15.64
C ALA A 130 -20.07 -22.25 16.60
N GLU A 131 -19.50 -21.21 17.26
CA GLU A 131 -20.24 -20.45 18.28
C GLU A 131 -21.32 -19.52 17.72
N ILE A 132 -21.23 -19.18 16.42
CA ILE A 132 -22.19 -18.28 15.75
C ILE A 132 -22.93 -18.94 14.59
N ASP A 133 -22.73 -20.24 14.40
CA ASP A 133 -23.32 -21.04 13.31
C ASP A 133 -23.18 -20.39 11.91
N LYS A 134 -21.99 -19.79 11.67
CA LYS A 134 -21.70 -19.10 10.43
C LYS A 134 -20.78 -19.92 9.54
N CYS A 135 -21.24 -20.24 8.32
CA CYS A 135 -20.43 -20.88 7.29
C CYS A 135 -19.63 -19.84 6.50
N LEU A 136 -18.34 -20.10 6.33
CA LEU A 136 -17.43 -19.39 5.46
C LEU A 136 -17.18 -20.21 4.20
N LEU A 137 -17.07 -19.53 3.06
CA LEU A 137 -16.97 -20.14 1.74
C LEU A 137 -15.61 -19.88 1.10
N SER A 138 -15.36 -20.53 -0.05
CA SER A 138 -14.18 -20.25 -0.86
C SER A 138 -14.05 -18.76 -1.17
N GLY A 139 -12.85 -18.19 -0.96
CA GLY A 139 -12.54 -16.77 -1.07
C GLY A 139 -12.66 -16.00 0.24
N ASP A 140 -13.23 -16.58 1.31
CA ASP A 140 -13.29 -15.92 2.62
C ASP A 140 -11.96 -16.06 3.37
N LEU A 141 -11.58 -14.97 4.05
CA LEU A 141 -10.45 -14.92 4.96
C LEU A 141 -10.99 -15.02 6.39
N PHE A 142 -10.31 -15.77 7.27
CA PHE A 142 -10.72 -15.93 8.67
C PHE A 142 -9.53 -16.09 9.62
N GLY A 143 -9.81 -15.95 10.93
CA GLY A 143 -8.81 -16.03 11.98
C GLY A 143 -7.98 -14.75 12.15
N GLU A 144 -8.23 -13.70 11.36
CA GLU A 144 -7.57 -12.40 11.41
C GLU A 144 -7.89 -11.63 12.70
N ILE A 145 -9.10 -11.74 13.24
CA ILE A 145 -9.51 -11.01 14.44
C ILE A 145 -8.58 -11.35 15.61
N GLY A 146 -8.32 -12.64 15.84
CA GLY A 146 -7.44 -13.07 16.91
C GLY A 146 -5.99 -12.61 16.71
N VAL A 147 -5.49 -12.62 15.47
CA VAL A 147 -4.12 -12.18 15.13
C VAL A 147 -3.90 -10.70 15.40
N PHE A 148 -4.92 -9.87 15.15
CA PHE A 148 -4.85 -8.41 15.34
C PHE A 148 -5.43 -7.92 16.66
N SER A 149 -5.97 -8.83 17.51
CA SER A 149 -6.42 -8.48 18.86
C SER A 149 -5.26 -8.37 19.84
N ASP A 150 -5.43 -7.55 20.89
CA ASP A 150 -4.43 -7.35 21.94
C ASP A 150 -4.09 -8.65 22.71
N HIS A 151 -5.06 -9.56 22.82
CA HIS A 151 -4.90 -10.82 23.54
C HIS A 151 -4.30 -11.94 22.68
N ALA A 152 -4.18 -11.75 21.36
CA ALA A 152 -3.66 -12.73 20.41
C ALA A 152 -4.27 -14.14 20.58
N GLN A 153 -5.59 -14.23 20.87
CA GLN A 153 -6.35 -15.46 21.06
C GLN A 153 -7.47 -15.59 20.04
N ARG A 154 -7.83 -16.84 19.71
CA ARG A 154 -8.97 -17.15 18.84
C ARG A 154 -10.28 -16.77 19.54
N THR A 155 -11.10 -16.00 18.85
CA THR A 155 -12.41 -15.55 19.35
C THR A 155 -13.51 -16.59 19.17
N LEU A 156 -13.37 -17.47 18.20
CA LEU A 156 -14.32 -18.52 17.80
C LEU A 156 -13.58 -19.81 17.48
N THR A 157 -14.31 -20.93 17.44
CA THR A 157 -13.82 -22.23 16.98
C THR A 157 -14.13 -22.38 15.49
N ALA A 158 -13.14 -22.79 14.68
CA ALA A 158 -13.29 -23.06 13.24
C ALA A 158 -13.15 -24.55 12.97
N VAL A 159 -14.18 -25.12 12.31
CA VAL A 159 -14.28 -26.54 11.98
C VAL A 159 -14.56 -26.70 10.48
N CYS A 160 -13.93 -27.67 9.82
CA CYS A 160 -14.20 -28.00 8.44
C CYS A 160 -15.55 -28.69 8.30
N ASP A 161 -16.53 -28.07 7.63
CA ASP A 161 -17.84 -28.66 7.33
C ASP A 161 -17.78 -29.63 6.13
N GLU A 162 -16.75 -29.52 5.32
CA GLU A 162 -16.38 -30.43 4.22
C GLU A 162 -14.86 -30.47 4.08
N ASP A 163 -14.33 -31.28 3.16
CA ASP A 163 -12.90 -31.29 2.87
C ASP A 163 -12.43 -29.93 2.37
N CYS A 164 -11.43 -29.37 3.03
CA CYS A 164 -10.96 -28.02 2.80
C CYS A 164 -9.51 -27.96 2.30
N GLU A 165 -9.28 -27.08 1.32
CA GLU A 165 -7.96 -26.58 0.99
C GLU A 165 -7.85 -25.13 1.47
N LEU A 166 -6.92 -24.88 2.39
CA LEU A 166 -6.71 -23.58 3.01
C LEU A 166 -5.32 -23.06 2.65
N PHE A 167 -5.20 -21.75 2.55
CA PHE A 167 -3.92 -21.08 2.57
C PHE A 167 -3.73 -20.39 3.91
N ALA A 168 -2.62 -20.67 4.59
CA ALA A 168 -2.28 -20.12 5.89
C ALA A 168 -1.10 -19.15 5.79
N ILE A 169 -1.18 -18.03 6.49
CA ILE A 169 -0.09 -17.05 6.61
C ILE A 169 0.14 -16.72 8.08
N THR A 170 1.40 -16.63 8.50
CA THR A 170 1.73 -16.30 9.89
C THR A 170 1.58 -14.80 10.18
N LYS A 171 1.42 -14.45 11.46
CA LYS A 171 1.33 -13.05 11.93
C LYS A 171 2.54 -12.24 11.49
N GLU A 172 3.75 -12.79 11.61
CA GLU A 172 5.00 -12.13 11.25
C GLU A 172 5.03 -11.79 9.75
N LYS A 173 4.60 -12.74 8.91
CA LYS A 173 4.54 -12.54 7.46
C LYS A 173 3.44 -11.55 7.06
N VAL A 174 2.32 -11.54 7.78
CA VAL A 174 1.26 -10.53 7.61
C VAL A 174 1.81 -9.12 7.91
N VAL A 175 2.55 -8.95 9.01
CA VAL A 175 3.17 -7.68 9.38
C VAL A 175 4.20 -7.25 8.34
N GLU A 176 5.05 -8.18 7.86
CA GLU A 176 6.00 -7.91 6.78
C GLU A 176 5.31 -7.42 5.51
N LEU A 177 4.25 -8.11 5.07
CA LEU A 177 3.47 -7.74 3.89
C LEU A 177 2.75 -6.40 4.05
N PHE A 178 2.34 -6.04 5.27
CA PHE A 178 1.75 -4.74 5.54
C PHE A 178 2.69 -3.59 5.21
N TYR A 179 3.99 -3.76 5.43
CA TYR A 179 5.02 -2.77 5.07
C TYR A 179 5.42 -2.81 3.59
N LEU A 180 5.50 -4.01 3.00
CA LEU A 180 5.95 -4.20 1.63
C LEU A 180 4.86 -3.95 0.59
N GLU A 181 3.61 -4.32 0.92
CA GLU A 181 2.44 -4.22 0.04
C GLU A 181 1.28 -3.46 0.72
N PRO A 182 1.23 -2.13 0.59
CA PRO A 182 0.17 -1.32 1.22
C PRO A 182 -1.27 -1.75 0.84
N ARG A 183 -1.44 -2.40 -0.32
CA ARG A 183 -2.73 -2.98 -0.77
C ARG A 183 -3.24 -4.05 0.18
N PHE A 184 -2.33 -4.86 0.71
CA PHE A 184 -2.65 -5.90 1.68
C PHE A 184 -3.19 -5.31 2.99
N GLY A 185 -2.56 -4.25 3.50
CA GLY A 185 -3.03 -3.55 4.70
C GLY A 185 -4.48 -3.06 4.56
N PHE A 186 -4.84 -2.47 3.41
CA PHE A 186 -6.21 -2.07 3.11
C PHE A 186 -7.19 -3.25 3.05
N TYR A 187 -6.76 -4.39 2.49
CA TYR A 187 -7.58 -5.58 2.44
C TYR A 187 -7.91 -6.11 3.85
N ILE A 188 -6.90 -6.25 4.71
CA ILE A 188 -7.10 -6.68 6.09
C ILE A 188 -8.00 -5.70 6.86
N ALA A 189 -7.76 -4.38 6.75
CA ALA A 189 -8.61 -3.38 7.38
C ALA A 189 -10.08 -3.50 6.91
N ARG A 190 -10.31 -3.78 5.63
CA ARG A 190 -11.67 -4.00 5.08
C ARG A 190 -12.29 -5.30 5.58
N ALA A 191 -11.53 -6.38 5.70
CA ALA A 191 -12.00 -7.64 6.27
C ALA A 191 -12.46 -7.43 7.72
N LEU A 192 -11.64 -6.79 8.54
CA LEU A 192 -11.96 -6.46 9.94
C LEU A 192 -13.22 -5.59 10.07
N THR A 193 -13.39 -4.58 9.20
CA THR A 193 -14.59 -3.71 9.24
C THR A 193 -15.86 -4.41 8.79
N ARG A 194 -15.78 -5.44 7.92
CA ARG A 194 -16.93 -6.24 7.52
C ARG A 194 -17.49 -7.01 8.72
N TYR A 195 -16.63 -7.66 9.49
CA TYR A 195 -17.05 -8.39 10.69
C TYR A 195 -17.61 -7.46 11.78
N ALA A 196 -17.02 -6.27 11.99
CA ALA A 196 -17.56 -5.30 12.93
C ALA A 196 -18.99 -4.87 12.60
N LYS A 197 -19.35 -4.72 11.32
CA LYS A 197 -20.70 -4.39 10.88
C LYS A 197 -21.70 -5.54 11.05
N GLU A 198 -21.26 -6.78 10.85
CA GLU A 198 -22.09 -7.97 11.00
C GLU A 198 -22.37 -8.31 12.48
N SER A 199 -21.45 -7.97 13.39
CA SER A 199 -21.60 -8.17 14.84
C SER A 199 -22.52 -7.16 15.53
N ILE A 200 -22.92 -6.07 14.84
CA ILE A 200 -23.82 -5.01 15.35
C ILE A 200 -25.28 -5.24 14.91
N ARG A 201 -25.54 -6.22 14.07
CA ARG A 201 -26.90 -6.64 13.66
C ARG A 201 -27.34 -7.90 14.41
#